data_269a3958416765e87da92bc4b9890373
#
_entry.id   269a3958416765e87da92bc4b9890373
#
_cell.length_a   1.000
_cell.length_b   1.000
_cell.length_c   1.000
_cell.angle_alpha   90.00
_cell.angle_beta   90.00
_cell.angle_gamma   90.00
#
_symmetry.space_group_name_H-M   'P 1'
#
loop_
_entity.id
_entity.type
_entity.pdbx_description
1 polymer ?
#
loop_
_entity_poly.entity_id
_entity_poly.type
_entity_poly.pdbx_seq_one_letter_code
_entity_poly.pdbx_strand_id
1 'polypeptide(L)'
;MFWVKEENETVRFEDIKLYTHSLSNALVDIALRGHQMAVTNAHLLANDLSTGGCYPKAWVRKEEGFYLYKAGGQDAVEREVLASKICRCFDCHQVLYEQGMFENEPVSISKIMTSQRYSLVTYAAYDVYCTNHDWNTLDKILEL
;
A
#
# COMPACT_ATOMS: atom_id res chain seq x y z
N MET A 1 -12.25 7.63 4.83
CA MET A 1 -12.44 6.84 3.59
C MET A 1 -13.92 6.86 3.29
N PHE A 2 -14.32 7.26 2.09
CA PHE A 2 -15.71 7.23 1.64
C PHE A 2 -15.93 5.98 0.81
N TRP A 3 -17.08 5.36 0.99
CA TRP A 3 -17.48 4.17 0.26
C TRP A 3 -18.89 4.38 -0.27
N VAL A 4 -19.10 4.03 -1.54
CA VAL A 4 -20.38 4.14 -2.22
C VAL A 4 -20.85 2.74 -2.55
N LYS A 5 -22.08 2.40 -2.23
CA LYS A 5 -22.74 1.14 -2.58
C LYS A 5 -24.04 1.39 -3.31
N GLU A 6 -24.50 0.43 -4.09
CA GLU A 6 -25.85 0.43 -4.62
C GLU A 6 -26.89 0.21 -3.51
N GLU A 7 -28.09 0.77 -3.69
CA GLU A 7 -29.15 0.73 -2.66
C GLU A 7 -29.52 -0.71 -2.26
N ASN A 8 -29.41 -1.64 -3.21
CA ASN A 8 -29.79 -3.05 -3.04
C ASN A 8 -28.60 -3.94 -2.58
N GLU A 9 -27.39 -3.40 -2.41
CA GLU A 9 -26.26 -4.17 -1.93
C GLU A 9 -26.40 -4.46 -0.42
N THR A 10 -26.16 -5.72 -0.07
CA THR A 10 -26.15 -6.17 1.34
C THR A 10 -24.82 -5.98 2.04
N VAL A 11 -23.76 -5.64 1.29
CA VAL A 11 -22.42 -5.44 1.81
C VAL A 11 -22.38 -4.30 2.83
N ARG A 12 -21.74 -4.52 3.96
CA ARG A 12 -21.52 -3.52 5.01
C ARG A 12 -20.07 -3.06 5.02
N PHE A 13 -19.83 -1.87 5.57
CA PHE A 13 -18.46 -1.33 5.67
C PHE A 13 -17.51 -2.27 6.43
N GLU A 14 -18.03 -2.98 7.43
CA GLU A 14 -17.28 -3.98 8.19
C GLU A 14 -16.77 -5.12 7.33
N ASP A 15 -17.50 -5.47 6.28
CA ASP A 15 -17.19 -6.60 5.39
C ASP A 15 -16.05 -6.25 4.42
N ILE A 16 -15.78 -4.95 4.18
CA ILE A 16 -14.75 -4.46 3.26
C ILE A 16 -13.54 -3.83 3.95
N LYS A 17 -13.47 -3.85 5.27
CA LYS A 17 -12.30 -3.35 6.01
C LYS A 17 -11.07 -4.18 5.70
N LEU A 18 -9.98 -3.53 5.29
CA LEU A 18 -8.69 -4.19 5.04
C LEU A 18 -8.28 -5.12 6.18
N TYR A 19 -8.34 -4.64 7.41
CA TYR A 19 -7.79 -5.34 8.58
C TYR A 19 -8.58 -6.59 8.98
N THR A 20 -9.82 -6.72 8.54
CA THR A 20 -10.68 -7.88 8.82
C THR A 20 -10.86 -8.78 7.60
N HIS A 21 -10.47 -8.31 6.42
CA HIS A 21 -10.70 -9.01 5.16
C HIS A 21 -9.61 -10.04 4.87
N SER A 22 -10.01 -11.24 4.42
CA SER A 22 -9.08 -12.20 3.84
C SER A 22 -8.86 -11.82 2.36
N LEU A 23 -7.66 -11.36 2.03
CA LEU A 23 -7.30 -11.05 0.66
C LEU A 23 -7.20 -12.32 -0.17
N SER A 24 -7.75 -12.30 -1.39
CA SER A 24 -7.69 -13.43 -2.30
C SER A 24 -6.32 -13.52 -2.98
N ASN A 25 -5.70 -14.69 -2.96
CA ASN A 25 -4.46 -14.96 -3.71
C ASN A 25 -4.65 -14.74 -5.22
N ALA A 26 -5.84 -14.97 -5.75
CA ALA A 26 -6.15 -14.70 -7.15
C ALA A 26 -6.01 -13.22 -7.52
N LEU A 27 -6.40 -12.30 -6.61
CA LEU A 27 -6.21 -10.86 -6.84
C LEU A 27 -4.75 -10.44 -6.74
N VAL A 28 -3.97 -11.08 -5.88
CA VAL A 28 -2.52 -10.86 -5.80
C VAL A 28 -1.88 -11.22 -7.14
N ASP A 29 -2.24 -12.36 -7.72
CA ASP A 29 -1.74 -12.82 -9.00
C ASP A 29 -2.12 -11.90 -10.15
N ILE A 30 -3.38 -11.47 -10.22
CA ILE A 30 -3.85 -10.49 -11.21
C ILE A 30 -3.08 -9.17 -11.08
N ALA A 31 -2.92 -8.67 -9.86
CA ALA A 31 -2.30 -7.38 -9.61
C ALA A 31 -0.80 -7.35 -9.88
N LEU A 32 -0.08 -8.45 -9.60
CA LEU A 32 1.37 -8.53 -9.78
C LEU A 32 1.79 -9.01 -11.17
N ARG A 33 1.02 -9.90 -11.79
CA ARG A 33 1.37 -10.53 -13.06
C ARG A 33 0.46 -10.17 -14.23
N GLY A 34 -0.66 -9.49 -13.97
CA GLY A 34 -1.61 -9.08 -15.01
C GLY A 34 -2.40 -10.22 -15.63
N HIS A 35 -2.49 -11.38 -14.99
CA HIS A 35 -3.25 -12.51 -15.50
C HIS A 35 -4.75 -12.19 -15.54
N GLN A 36 -5.40 -12.47 -16.68
CA GLN A 36 -6.85 -12.35 -16.79
C GLN A 36 -7.51 -13.55 -16.13
N MET A 37 -8.33 -13.29 -15.13
CA MET A 37 -9.12 -14.29 -14.42
C MET A 37 -10.57 -13.82 -14.31
N ALA A 38 -11.51 -14.76 -14.30
CA ALA A 38 -12.89 -14.47 -13.94
C ALA A 38 -12.94 -14.09 -12.44
N VAL A 39 -13.26 -12.84 -12.14
CA VAL A 39 -13.32 -12.32 -10.77
C VAL A 39 -14.77 -12.35 -10.31
N THR A 40 -15.02 -12.96 -9.16
CA THR A 40 -16.34 -12.93 -8.51
C THR A 40 -16.51 -11.64 -7.69
N ASN A 41 -17.74 -11.28 -7.32
CA ASN A 41 -18.01 -10.10 -6.51
C ASN A 41 -17.22 -10.09 -5.17
N ALA A 42 -16.98 -11.26 -4.58
CA ALA A 42 -16.16 -11.38 -3.38
C ALA A 42 -14.69 -10.96 -3.60
N HIS A 43 -14.19 -11.07 -4.83
CA HIS A 43 -12.85 -10.62 -5.18
C HIS A 43 -12.79 -9.10 -5.43
N LEU A 44 -13.86 -8.49 -5.89
CA LEU A 44 -13.91 -7.04 -6.14
C LEU A 44 -13.79 -6.22 -4.85
N LEU A 45 -14.25 -6.75 -3.73
CA LEU A 45 -14.15 -6.09 -2.42
C LEU A 45 -12.71 -5.87 -1.94
N ALA A 46 -11.76 -6.66 -2.43
CA ALA A 46 -10.34 -6.51 -2.10
C ALA A 46 -9.60 -5.49 -2.98
N ASN A 47 -10.19 -5.02 -4.07
CA ASN A 47 -9.57 -4.13 -5.05
C ASN A 47 -9.52 -2.65 -4.60
N ASP A 48 -10.22 -2.27 -3.53
CA ASP A 48 -10.24 -0.88 -3.02
C ASP A 48 -8.95 -0.45 -2.29
N LEU A 49 -7.95 -1.32 -2.26
CA LEU A 49 -6.64 -1.02 -1.71
C LEU A 49 -5.71 -0.41 -2.76
N SER A 50 -6.21 0.55 -3.53
CA SER A 50 -5.43 1.23 -4.54
C SER A 50 -4.23 1.94 -3.91
N THR A 51 -3.05 1.50 -4.28
CA THR A 51 -1.79 2.16 -3.94
C THR A 51 -1.33 2.97 -5.15
N GLY A 52 -1.07 4.27 -4.97
CA GLY A 52 -0.53 5.11 -6.04
C GLY A 52 0.81 4.58 -6.57
N GLY A 53 1.21 4.99 -7.78
CA GLY A 53 2.48 4.63 -8.41
C GLY A 53 2.35 3.67 -9.61
N CYS A 54 3.41 3.58 -10.42
CA CYS A 54 3.39 2.94 -11.74
C CYS A 54 3.72 1.44 -11.76
N TYR A 55 4.33 0.90 -10.71
CA TYR A 55 4.66 -0.52 -10.67
C TYR A 55 3.49 -1.38 -10.19
N PRO A 56 3.35 -2.61 -10.71
CA PRO A 56 2.38 -3.58 -10.22
C PRO A 56 2.60 -3.84 -8.73
N LYS A 57 1.53 -3.90 -7.97
CA LYS A 57 1.60 -4.12 -6.53
C LYS A 57 0.33 -4.76 -6.00
N ALA A 58 0.48 -5.52 -4.92
CA ALA A 58 -0.63 -6.16 -4.24
C ALA A 58 -0.41 -6.24 -2.74
N TRP A 59 -1.49 -6.18 -1.99
CA TRP A 59 -1.49 -6.51 -0.58
C TRP A 59 -1.57 -8.01 -0.37
N VAL A 60 -0.69 -8.53 0.45
CA VAL A 60 -0.65 -9.94 0.84
C VAL A 60 -0.84 -10.04 2.35
N ARG A 61 -1.77 -10.88 2.78
CA ARG A 61 -1.98 -11.17 4.20
C ARG A 61 -1.13 -12.36 4.62
N LYS A 62 -0.32 -12.16 5.65
CA LYS A 62 0.43 -13.21 6.36
C LYS A 62 -0.07 -13.32 7.80
N GLU A 63 0.42 -14.31 8.55
CA GLU A 63 0.09 -14.47 9.97
C GLU A 63 0.40 -13.21 10.80
N GLU A 64 1.51 -12.55 10.49
CA GLU A 64 1.99 -11.35 11.19
C GLU A 64 1.36 -10.02 10.71
N GLY A 65 0.41 -10.06 9.76
CA GLY A 65 -0.29 -8.90 9.25
C GLY A 65 -0.24 -8.73 7.73
N PHE A 66 -0.40 -7.50 7.27
CA PHE A 66 -0.45 -7.17 5.85
C PHE A 66 0.89 -6.68 5.34
N TYR A 67 1.24 -7.11 4.14
CA TYR A 67 2.46 -6.76 3.44
C TYR A 67 2.15 -6.28 2.05
N LEU A 68 2.79 -5.19 1.64
CA LEU A 68 2.73 -4.70 0.27
C LEU A 68 3.85 -5.36 -0.53
N TYR A 69 3.48 -6.07 -1.58
CA TYR A 69 4.39 -6.62 -2.57
C TYR A 69 4.38 -5.70 -3.78
N LYS A 70 5.57 -5.32 -4.28
CA LYS A 70 5.73 -4.55 -5.51
C LYS A 70 6.62 -5.31 -6.46
N ALA A 71 6.13 -5.52 -7.68
CA ALA A 71 6.92 -6.02 -8.79
C ALA A 71 7.47 -4.84 -9.61
N GLY A 72 8.54 -5.05 -10.32
CA GLY A 72 9.16 -4.00 -11.14
C GLY A 72 10.48 -4.47 -11.76
N GLY A 73 10.74 -5.78 -11.66
CA GLY A 73 11.99 -6.39 -12.06
C GLY A 73 13.08 -6.22 -11.00
N GLN A 74 14.17 -6.95 -11.18
CA GLN A 74 15.28 -7.04 -10.22
C GLN A 74 15.86 -5.67 -9.84
N ASP A 75 16.13 -4.81 -10.84
CA ASP A 75 16.73 -3.49 -10.61
C ASP A 75 15.86 -2.55 -9.77
N ALA A 76 14.53 -2.59 -9.96
CA ALA A 76 13.62 -1.76 -9.20
C ALA A 76 13.53 -2.24 -7.75
N VAL A 77 13.47 -3.55 -7.54
CA VAL A 77 13.45 -4.18 -6.23
C VAL A 77 14.73 -3.85 -5.44
N GLU A 78 15.91 -4.01 -6.08
CA GLU A 78 17.20 -3.71 -5.45
C GLU A 78 17.31 -2.23 -5.04
N ARG A 79 16.82 -1.31 -5.88
CA ARG A 79 16.82 0.13 -5.56
C ARG A 79 15.95 0.46 -4.35
N GLU A 80 14.75 -0.12 -4.25
CA GLU A 80 13.87 0.08 -3.08
C GLU A 80 14.50 -0.48 -1.80
N VAL A 81 15.09 -1.67 -1.87
CA VAL A 81 15.76 -2.31 -0.73
C VAL A 81 17.01 -1.52 -0.33
N LEU A 82 17.80 -1.04 -1.30
CA LEU A 82 18.97 -0.21 -1.03
C LEU A 82 18.57 1.12 -0.37
N ALA A 83 17.56 1.80 -0.90
CA ALA A 83 17.03 3.03 -0.30
C ALA A 83 16.59 2.80 1.15
N SER A 84 15.88 1.70 1.41
CA SER A 84 15.48 1.31 2.77
C SER A 84 16.68 1.10 3.70
N LYS A 85 17.76 0.46 3.20
CA LYS A 85 19.00 0.29 3.99
C LYS A 85 19.68 1.61 4.30
N ILE A 86 19.72 2.53 3.34
CA ILE A 86 20.28 3.87 3.54
C ILE A 86 19.45 4.64 4.58
N CYS A 87 18.12 4.59 4.47
CA CYS A 87 17.24 5.26 5.41
C CYS A 87 17.44 4.78 6.86
N ARG A 88 17.84 3.54 7.10
CA ARG A 88 18.17 3.04 8.46
C ARG A 88 19.33 3.79 9.14
N CYS A 89 20.12 4.54 8.39
CA CYS A 89 21.18 5.38 8.95
C CYS A 89 20.65 6.69 9.56
N PHE A 90 19.36 7.01 9.34
CA PHE A 90 18.71 8.20 9.85
C PHE A 90 17.83 7.83 11.05
N ASP A 91 17.77 8.72 12.03
CA ASP A 91 16.87 8.59 13.18
C ASP A 91 15.46 9.07 12.81
N CYS A 92 14.74 8.24 12.04
CA CYS A 92 13.38 8.53 11.60
C CYS A 92 12.54 7.27 11.48
N HIS A 93 11.24 7.42 11.64
CA HIS A 93 10.29 6.35 11.30
C HIS A 93 10.25 6.15 9.80
N GLN A 94 10.42 4.92 9.35
CA GLN A 94 10.52 4.60 7.94
C GLN A 94 9.87 3.27 7.59
N VAL A 95 9.50 3.13 6.32
CA VAL A 95 9.07 1.84 5.76
C VAL A 95 10.31 1.03 5.39
N LEU A 96 10.43 -0.14 5.97
CA LEU A 96 11.51 -1.08 5.65
C LEU A 96 11.07 -1.99 4.51
N TYR A 97 11.95 -2.12 3.52
CA TYR A 97 11.77 -3.00 2.36
C TYR A 97 12.73 -4.17 2.43
N GLU A 98 12.20 -5.35 2.12
CA GLU A 98 12.96 -6.58 1.98
C GLU A 98 12.78 -7.12 0.55
N GLN A 99 13.80 -7.80 0.04
CA GLN A 99 13.68 -8.51 -1.22
C GLN A 99 13.02 -9.86 -0.99
N GLY A 100 12.11 -10.22 -1.87
CA GLY A 100 11.47 -11.53 -1.89
C GLY A 100 11.16 -11.99 -3.29
N MET A 101 10.48 -13.12 -3.37
CA MET A 101 10.01 -13.73 -4.62
C MET A 101 8.51 -13.97 -4.52
N PHE A 102 7.81 -13.69 -5.59
CA PHE A 102 6.43 -14.11 -5.80
C PHE A 102 6.36 -14.91 -7.09
N GLU A 103 6.15 -16.22 -7.01
CA GLU A 103 6.08 -17.15 -8.13
C GLU A 103 7.19 -16.95 -9.19
N ASN A 104 8.46 -16.93 -8.73
CA ASN A 104 9.67 -16.69 -9.51
C ASN A 104 9.92 -15.26 -10.03
N GLU A 105 9.05 -14.30 -9.67
CA GLU A 105 9.26 -12.89 -9.95
C GLU A 105 9.85 -12.18 -8.72
N PRO A 106 10.90 -11.35 -8.87
CA PRO A 106 11.44 -10.58 -7.77
C PRO A 106 10.46 -9.48 -7.34
N VAL A 107 10.26 -9.37 -6.04
CA VAL A 107 9.38 -8.35 -5.44
C VAL A 107 10.06 -7.66 -4.27
N SER A 108 9.79 -6.38 -4.09
CA SER A 108 10.07 -5.71 -2.82
C SER A 108 8.87 -5.87 -1.88
N ILE A 109 9.15 -6.14 -0.63
CA ILE A 109 8.15 -6.45 0.39
C ILE A 109 8.27 -5.45 1.52
N SER A 110 7.19 -4.79 1.88
CA SER A 110 7.13 -3.92 3.06
C SER A 110 5.92 -4.25 3.92
N LYS A 111 6.09 -4.19 5.24
CA LYS A 111 4.98 -4.34 6.18
C LYS A 111 4.10 -3.10 6.13
N ILE A 112 2.79 -3.28 6.30
CA ILE A 112 1.85 -2.17 6.41
C ILE A 112 2.26 -1.24 7.57
N MET A 113 2.31 0.06 7.29
CA MET A 113 2.65 1.09 8.28
C MET A 113 1.41 1.75 8.90
N THR A 114 0.23 1.49 8.34
CA THR A 114 -1.04 1.98 8.86
C THR A 114 -1.71 0.95 9.77
N SER A 115 -2.66 1.39 10.57
CA SER A 115 -3.45 0.53 11.45
C SER A 115 -4.86 1.11 11.63
N GLN A 116 -5.68 0.51 12.44
CA GLN A 116 -6.98 1.10 12.80
C GLN A 116 -6.86 2.45 13.52
N ARG A 117 -5.70 2.76 14.10
CA ARG A 117 -5.43 4.00 14.85
C ARG A 117 -4.58 5.01 14.09
N TYR A 118 -3.86 4.57 13.05
CA TYR A 118 -2.92 5.39 12.31
C TYR A 118 -3.21 5.31 10.82
N SER A 119 -3.32 6.44 10.17
CA SER A 119 -3.44 6.54 8.71
C SER A 119 -2.27 7.32 8.14
N LEU A 120 -1.96 7.08 6.88
CA LEU A 120 -0.97 7.83 6.14
C LEU A 120 -1.63 9.05 5.52
N VAL A 121 -1.05 10.21 5.76
CA VAL A 121 -1.43 11.47 5.13
C VAL A 121 -0.23 11.96 4.33
N THR A 122 -0.45 12.36 3.09
CA THR A 122 0.64 12.95 2.29
C THR A 122 1.02 14.31 2.86
N TYR A 123 2.29 14.69 2.75
CA TYR A 123 2.74 16.01 3.21
C TYR A 123 1.95 17.14 2.55
N ALA A 124 1.65 17.03 1.26
CA ALA A 124 0.83 18.00 0.55
C ALA A 124 -0.57 18.18 1.15
N ALA A 125 -1.21 17.07 1.56
CA ALA A 125 -2.50 17.16 2.24
C ALA A 125 -2.36 17.76 3.65
N TYR A 126 -1.32 17.38 4.39
CA TYR A 126 -1.03 17.96 5.69
C TYR A 126 -0.80 19.49 5.58
N ASP A 127 -0.01 19.93 4.63
CA ASP A 127 0.30 21.33 4.41
C ASP A 127 -0.98 22.14 4.09
N VAL A 128 -1.82 21.63 3.20
CA VAL A 128 -3.11 22.27 2.86
C VAL A 128 -4.01 22.44 4.09
N TYR A 129 -4.09 21.44 4.95
CA TYR A 129 -5.03 21.47 6.08
C TYR A 129 -4.47 22.14 7.34
N CYS A 130 -3.17 22.14 7.54
CA CYS A 130 -2.57 22.58 8.80
C CYS A 130 -1.85 23.93 8.71
N THR A 131 -1.45 24.40 7.53
CA THR A 131 -0.53 25.54 7.39
C THR A 131 -1.06 26.74 6.59
N ASN A 132 -2.33 26.79 6.24
CA ASN A 132 -2.96 27.93 5.54
C ASN A 132 -2.23 28.42 4.27
N HIS A 133 -1.75 27.51 3.44
CA HIS A 133 -1.31 27.78 2.05
C HIS A 133 -0.03 28.61 1.82
N ASP A 134 0.89 28.71 2.75
CA ASP A 134 2.17 29.33 2.47
C ASP A 134 3.14 28.30 1.85
N TRP A 135 3.51 28.51 0.57
CA TRP A 135 4.20 27.51 -0.28
C TRP A 135 5.69 27.31 0.01
N ASN A 136 6.21 27.73 1.13
CA ASN A 136 7.62 27.53 1.47
C ASN A 136 7.84 26.14 2.12
N THR A 137 7.69 25.11 1.27
CA THR A 137 7.66 23.72 1.69
C THR A 137 8.94 23.24 2.35
N LEU A 138 10.11 23.76 1.91
CA LEU A 138 11.39 23.30 2.42
C LEU A 138 11.67 23.80 3.84
N ASP A 139 11.38 25.06 4.10
CA ASP A 139 11.60 25.66 5.43
C ASP A 139 10.72 24.97 6.47
N LYS A 140 9.48 24.66 6.14
CA LYS A 140 8.54 23.93 7.02
C LYS A 140 8.93 22.48 7.29
N ILE A 141 9.56 21.79 6.34
CA ILE A 141 10.08 20.42 6.56
C ILE A 141 11.27 20.46 7.54
N LEU A 142 12.06 21.53 7.51
CA LEU A 142 13.22 21.67 8.38
C LEU A 142 12.86 22.10 9.82
N GLU A 143 11.64 22.58 10.04
CA GLU A 143 11.11 22.96 11.36
C GLU A 143 10.38 21.80 12.07
N LEU A 144 10.15 20.65 11.40
CA LEU A 144 9.55 19.46 11.97
C LEU A 144 10.59 18.53 12.58
#